data_b54e83a97c2d0067faf3315f1a8a415b
#
_entry.id   b54e83a97c2d0067faf3315f1a8a415b
#
_cell.length_a   1.000
_cell.length_b   1.000
_cell.length_c   1.000
_cell.angle_alpha   90.00
_cell.angle_beta   90.00
_cell.angle_gamma   90.00
#
_symmetry.space_group_name_H-M   'P 1'
#
loop_
_entity.id
_entity.type
_entity.pdbx_description
1 polymer ?
#
loop_
_entity_poly.entity_id
_entity_poly.type
_entity_poly.pdbx_seq_one_letter_code
_entity_poly.pdbx_strand_id
1 'polypeptide(L)'
;EEMESDNEGYTGEDERGAKCWERITELTRRLMNTGEVEAVGCSFYSCPYSQGNSWTSVEPAGADSVNAYSESLHRQLGDVGFFEVFGIHDVNGKHIRELENPAKDEVILTEKVAQKFFGGKEPRGRLVNTGELDGTPVLAVAPTIRENDFEPATPTFYIKASGSTMEELFEWYRPSSLEYSLRMKRDMTQTEMEEWLASLGERLTSGNIYVNAVTGFKEMRADRIDYVITDWQMVQLIVAFLLLNVFFGVTGTFWMRTQARRSETGLRMAVGASKGRVVFWLNTEGLLILLLALIPIIIIVFNFHHMDLLSTKVPYTAGRWIVDFAISLGTLAMMIVLGIAVPARWIMKEQPAEALHHE
;
A
#
# COMPACT_ATOMS: atom_id res chain seq x y z
N GLU A 1 21.72 16.52 6.07
CA GLU A 1 22.95 16.61 6.88
C GLU A 1 22.70 15.88 8.18
N GLU A 2 23.48 14.84 8.42
CA GLU A 2 23.48 14.09 9.66
C GLU A 2 23.79 15.06 10.80
N MET A 3 22.87 15.20 11.72
CA MET A 3 23.23 15.77 13.02
C MET A 3 24.23 14.80 13.64
N GLU A 4 25.54 15.11 13.57
CA GLU A 4 26.49 14.50 14.48
C GLU A 4 25.94 14.72 15.88
N SER A 5 25.59 13.63 16.53
CA SER A 5 25.22 13.68 17.94
C SER A 5 26.49 14.03 18.70
N ASP A 6 26.66 15.32 18.97
CA ASP A 6 27.59 15.74 20.02
C ASP A 6 27.11 15.11 21.33
N ASN A 7 27.67 13.96 21.64
CA ASN A 7 27.53 13.28 22.93
C ASN A 7 28.14 14.08 24.08
N GLU A 8 28.67 15.26 23.82
CA GLU A 8 29.36 16.12 24.80
C GLU A 8 28.41 16.88 25.74
N GLY A 9 27.41 16.28 26.23
CA GLY A 9 26.50 16.90 27.20
C GLY A 9 25.62 15.96 27.97
N TYR A 10 25.68 14.67 27.65
CA TYR A 10 24.88 13.65 28.34
C TYR A 10 25.79 12.85 29.29
N THR A 11 25.56 13.00 30.59
CA THR A 11 26.35 12.30 31.63
C THR A 11 25.83 10.93 32.03
N GLY A 12 24.82 10.41 31.33
CA GLY A 12 24.27 9.06 31.49
C GLY A 12 23.29 8.69 30.38
N GLU A 13 23.20 7.42 30.02
CA GLU A 13 22.25 6.91 29.04
C GLU A 13 20.80 7.21 29.45
N ASP A 14 20.48 7.09 30.75
CA ASP A 14 19.14 7.30 31.32
C ASP A 14 18.60 8.74 31.21
N GLU A 15 19.48 9.74 30.99
CA GLU A 15 19.06 11.16 30.91
C GLU A 15 18.80 11.63 29.48
N ARG A 16 19.21 10.89 28.48
CA ARG A 16 19.14 11.31 27.07
C ARG A 16 17.68 11.45 26.61
N GLY A 17 16.88 10.45 26.89
CA GLY A 17 15.47 10.41 26.47
C GLY A 17 14.66 11.52 27.08
N ALA A 18 14.78 11.70 28.43
CA ALA A 18 14.09 12.75 29.16
C ALA A 18 14.46 14.17 28.65
N LYS A 19 15.75 14.45 28.44
CA LYS A 19 16.20 15.73 27.90
C LYS A 19 15.75 15.97 26.46
N CYS A 20 15.71 14.91 25.65
CA CYS A 20 15.20 14.99 24.28
C CYS A 20 13.72 15.36 24.29
N TRP A 21 12.92 14.65 25.08
CA TRP A 21 11.48 14.90 25.19
C TRP A 21 11.17 16.29 25.78
N GLU A 22 11.91 16.73 26.76
CA GLU A 22 11.79 18.09 27.31
C GLU A 22 11.99 19.17 26.24
N ARG A 23 13.03 19.01 25.39
CA ARG A 23 13.32 19.97 24.31
C ARG A 23 12.24 19.98 23.24
N ILE A 24 11.69 18.80 22.89
CA ILE A 24 10.58 18.67 21.94
C ILE A 24 9.32 19.31 22.50
N THR A 25 9.03 19.08 23.77
CA THR A 25 7.91 19.71 24.47
C THR A 25 8.04 21.23 24.51
N GLU A 26 9.23 21.74 24.72
CA GLU A 26 9.49 23.19 24.68
C GLU A 26 9.31 23.76 23.27
N LEU A 27 9.77 23.06 22.20
CA LEU A 27 9.50 23.45 20.82
C LEU A 27 8.00 23.45 20.54
N THR A 28 7.29 22.42 20.97
CA THR A 28 5.83 22.30 20.83
C THR A 28 5.15 23.52 21.47
N ARG A 29 5.52 23.86 22.69
CA ARG A 29 4.98 25.02 23.38
C ARG A 29 5.27 26.36 22.66
N ARG A 30 6.46 26.51 22.08
CA ARG A 30 6.82 27.69 21.29
C ARG A 30 6.02 27.82 20.03
N LEU A 31 5.83 26.71 19.29
CA LEU A 31 5.04 26.67 18.06
C LEU A 31 3.56 26.95 18.32
N MET A 32 2.98 26.33 19.33
CA MET A 32 1.59 26.61 19.74
C MET A 32 1.37 28.11 20.10
N ASN A 33 2.38 28.77 20.66
CA ASN A 33 2.33 30.20 21.01
C ASN A 33 2.50 31.16 19.80
N THR A 34 2.75 30.67 18.60
CA THR A 34 2.83 31.52 17.38
C THR A 34 1.48 32.08 16.96
N GLY A 35 0.40 31.45 17.40
CA GLY A 35 -0.96 31.83 17.03
C GLY A 35 -1.45 31.24 15.69
N GLU A 36 -0.57 30.76 14.82
CA GLU A 36 -0.88 30.16 13.52
C GLU A 36 -1.15 28.64 13.61
N VAL A 37 -0.60 27.99 14.63
CA VAL A 37 -0.72 26.55 14.85
C VAL A 37 -1.95 26.24 15.69
N GLU A 38 -2.74 25.26 15.28
CA GLU A 38 -3.91 24.75 16.00
C GLU A 38 -3.55 23.57 16.91
N ALA A 39 -2.77 22.60 16.37
CA ALA A 39 -2.32 21.44 17.12
C ALA A 39 -0.92 21.01 16.66
N VAL A 40 -0.20 20.37 17.57
CA VAL A 40 1.12 19.74 17.32
C VAL A 40 1.05 18.32 17.84
N GLY A 41 1.55 17.37 17.08
CA GLY A 41 1.58 15.95 17.44
C GLY A 41 2.92 15.31 17.13
N CYS A 42 3.33 14.41 18.00
CA CYS A 42 4.54 13.62 17.90
C CYS A 42 4.16 12.16 17.67
N SER A 43 4.78 11.51 16.69
CA SER A 43 4.54 10.10 16.40
C SER A 43 5.80 9.39 15.89
N PHE A 44 5.74 8.05 15.89
CA PHE A 44 6.78 7.22 15.32
C PHE A 44 6.14 6.22 14.37
N TYR A 45 6.55 6.23 13.09
CA TYR A 45 6.06 5.35 12.02
C TYR A 45 4.52 5.36 11.87
N SER A 46 3.88 6.52 12.09
CA SER A 46 2.41 6.63 12.19
C SER A 46 1.82 7.75 11.34
N CYS A 47 2.66 8.63 10.79
CA CYS A 47 2.21 9.71 9.93
C CYS A 47 1.66 9.15 8.61
N PRO A 48 0.44 9.50 8.20
CA PRO A 48 -0.10 9.11 6.90
C PRO A 48 0.82 9.57 5.76
N TYR A 49 0.90 8.78 4.70
CA TYR A 49 1.80 8.97 3.55
C TYR A 49 3.30 8.88 3.86
N SER A 50 3.71 8.73 5.13
CA SER A 50 5.10 8.39 5.44
C SER A 50 5.42 6.97 4.95
N GLN A 51 6.70 6.65 4.87
CA GLN A 51 7.14 5.28 4.56
C GLN A 51 7.22 4.40 5.82
N GLY A 52 6.85 4.96 6.97
CA GLY A 52 6.83 4.25 8.22
C GLY A 52 5.81 3.11 8.20
N ASN A 53 6.24 1.94 8.68
CA ASN A 53 5.38 0.77 8.77
C ASN A 53 5.77 -0.04 10.00
N SER A 54 4.84 -0.22 10.91
CA SER A 54 5.06 -0.99 12.13
C SER A 54 3.90 -1.94 12.38
N TRP A 55 4.22 -3.20 12.62
CA TRP A 55 3.26 -4.26 12.88
C TRP A 55 3.62 -4.97 14.17
N THR A 56 2.63 -5.25 14.99
CA THR A 56 2.83 -6.06 16.19
C THR A 56 1.59 -6.90 16.48
N SER A 57 1.75 -7.94 17.31
CA SER A 57 0.63 -8.75 17.75
C SER A 57 -0.14 -8.03 18.86
N VAL A 58 -1.47 -8.13 18.81
CA VAL A 58 -2.36 -7.61 19.85
C VAL A 58 -3.35 -8.69 20.24
N GLU A 59 -3.60 -8.82 21.53
CA GLU A 59 -4.55 -9.80 22.07
C GLU A 59 -5.25 -9.23 23.31
N PRO A 60 -6.50 -9.67 23.61
CA PRO A 60 -7.15 -9.34 24.86
C PRO A 60 -6.38 -9.92 26.05
N ALA A 61 -6.10 -9.12 27.09
CA ALA A 61 -5.42 -9.60 28.28
C ALA A 61 -6.28 -10.66 29.02
N GLY A 62 -5.62 -11.72 29.49
CA GLY A 62 -6.28 -12.81 30.23
C GLY A 62 -7.05 -13.80 29.34
N ALA A 63 -6.83 -13.77 28.03
CA ALA A 63 -7.31 -14.83 27.16
C ALA A 63 -6.56 -16.13 27.48
N ASP A 64 -7.30 -17.24 27.71
CA ASP A 64 -6.68 -18.56 27.88
C ASP A 64 -5.89 -18.91 26.61
N SER A 65 -4.70 -19.47 26.77
CA SER A 65 -3.77 -19.80 25.69
C SER A 65 -4.37 -20.68 24.57
N VAL A 66 -5.48 -21.35 24.83
CA VAL A 66 -6.23 -22.18 23.87
C VAL A 66 -7.21 -21.35 23.02
N ASN A 67 -7.66 -20.19 23.56
CA ASN A 67 -8.62 -19.29 22.91
C ASN A 67 -8.02 -17.90 22.69
N ALA A 68 -6.72 -17.74 22.88
CA ALA A 68 -6.02 -16.48 22.65
C ALA A 68 -6.08 -16.14 21.15
N TYR A 69 -6.88 -15.15 20.83
CA TYR A 69 -6.95 -14.59 19.49
C TYR A 69 -5.91 -13.47 19.39
N SER A 70 -4.71 -13.84 18.96
CA SER A 70 -3.65 -12.88 18.62
C SER A 70 -3.75 -12.51 17.14
N GLU A 71 -3.71 -11.25 16.84
CA GLU A 71 -3.69 -10.73 15.47
C GLU A 71 -2.50 -9.78 15.29
N SER A 72 -1.78 -9.96 14.21
CA SER A 72 -0.80 -8.97 13.78
C SER A 72 -1.53 -7.79 13.15
N LEU A 73 -1.46 -6.65 13.79
CA LEU A 73 -2.13 -5.42 13.37
C LEU A 73 -1.12 -4.33 13.04
N HIS A 74 -1.52 -3.42 12.17
CA HIS A 74 -0.75 -2.21 11.94
C HIS A 74 -0.77 -1.37 13.22
N ARG A 75 0.43 -1.05 13.74
CA ARG A 75 0.61 -0.26 14.95
C ARG A 75 0.85 1.20 14.58
N GLN A 76 0.11 2.09 15.20
CA GLN A 76 0.40 3.52 15.18
C GLN A 76 0.65 4.01 16.60
N LEU A 77 1.73 4.76 16.81
CA LEU A 77 2.14 5.26 18.10
C LEU A 77 2.35 6.77 18.05
N GLY A 78 1.70 7.48 18.94
CA GLY A 78 1.84 8.93 19.07
C GLY A 78 1.39 9.47 20.41
N ASP A 79 1.74 10.71 20.68
CA ASP A 79 1.21 11.45 21.81
C ASP A 79 -0.26 11.86 21.55
N VAL A 80 -0.91 12.47 22.53
CA VAL A 80 -2.29 12.94 22.37
C VAL A 80 -2.44 13.99 21.27
N GLY A 81 -1.41 14.78 21.01
CA GLY A 81 -1.40 15.77 19.94
C GLY A 81 -1.49 15.16 18.56
N PHE A 82 -0.92 13.97 18.35
CA PHE A 82 -1.08 13.22 17.11
C PHE A 82 -2.56 13.01 16.73
N PHE A 83 -3.38 12.62 17.69
CA PHE A 83 -4.82 12.43 17.44
C PHE A 83 -5.55 13.73 17.12
N GLU A 84 -5.12 14.85 17.70
CA GLU A 84 -5.67 16.17 17.39
C GLU A 84 -5.27 16.65 16.00
N VAL A 85 -3.99 16.50 15.63
CA VAL A 85 -3.49 16.88 14.30
C VAL A 85 -4.24 16.13 13.20
N PHE A 86 -4.45 14.84 13.36
CA PHE A 86 -5.13 14.04 12.34
C PHE A 86 -6.66 13.96 12.49
N GLY A 87 -7.22 14.59 13.54
CA GLY A 87 -8.66 14.60 13.78
C GLY A 87 -9.22 13.23 14.11
N ILE A 88 -8.46 12.40 14.82
CA ILE A 88 -8.87 11.06 15.24
C ILE A 88 -9.70 11.18 16.50
N HIS A 89 -10.96 10.82 16.41
CA HIS A 89 -11.93 10.85 17.50
C HIS A 89 -12.42 9.44 17.84
N ASP A 90 -13.07 9.29 19.00
CA ASP A 90 -13.80 8.07 19.28
C ASP A 90 -15.04 7.94 18.35
N VAL A 91 -15.64 6.78 18.29
CA VAL A 91 -16.83 6.51 17.49
C VAL A 91 -18.05 7.38 17.89
N ASN A 92 -18.02 8.03 19.05
CA ASN A 92 -19.06 8.96 19.54
C ASN A 92 -18.71 10.43 19.24
N GLY A 93 -17.60 10.69 18.55
CA GLY A 93 -17.13 12.02 18.19
C GLY A 93 -16.41 12.76 19.32
N LYS A 94 -16.02 12.10 20.43
CA LYS A 94 -15.25 12.73 21.51
C LYS A 94 -13.79 12.80 21.14
N HIS A 95 -13.15 13.91 21.50
CA HIS A 95 -11.71 14.05 21.35
C HIS A 95 -10.95 13.09 22.28
N ILE A 96 -9.87 12.50 21.79
CA ILE A 96 -9.05 11.57 22.58
C ILE A 96 -8.50 12.27 23.84
N ARG A 97 -8.13 13.55 23.75
CA ARG A 97 -7.68 14.37 24.88
C ARG A 97 -8.70 14.47 26.01
N GLU A 98 -10.00 14.41 25.73
CA GLU A 98 -11.04 14.44 26.76
C GLU A 98 -11.19 13.13 27.53
N LEU A 99 -10.67 12.04 26.96
CA LEU A 99 -10.84 10.70 27.46
C LEU A 99 -9.60 10.14 28.14
N GLU A 100 -8.41 10.66 27.77
CA GLU A 100 -7.10 10.13 28.13
C GLU A 100 -6.74 10.28 29.60
N ASN A 101 -5.80 9.45 30.05
CA ASN A 101 -4.99 9.68 31.23
C ASN A 101 -3.57 10.06 30.78
N PRO A 102 -3.12 11.32 30.96
CA PRO A 102 -1.81 11.77 30.48
C PRO A 102 -0.62 10.97 31.04
N ALA A 103 -0.78 10.37 32.22
CA ALA A 103 0.27 9.63 32.91
C ALA A 103 0.38 8.16 32.49
N LYS A 104 -0.49 7.67 31.58
CA LYS A 104 -0.52 6.26 31.20
C LYS A 104 -0.54 6.09 29.69
N ASP A 105 0.06 4.99 29.26
CA ASP A 105 -0.19 4.50 27.92
C ASP A 105 -1.58 3.90 27.82
N GLU A 106 -2.22 4.14 26.71
CA GLU A 106 -3.57 3.66 26.46
C GLU A 106 -3.71 3.24 25.00
N VAL A 107 -4.54 2.22 24.75
CA VAL A 107 -4.75 1.70 23.41
C VAL A 107 -6.10 2.18 22.87
N ILE A 108 -6.10 2.59 21.61
CA ILE A 108 -7.31 2.89 20.84
C ILE A 108 -7.42 1.84 19.76
N LEU A 109 -8.55 1.13 19.74
CA LEU A 109 -8.82 0.08 18.76
C LEU A 109 -9.70 0.62 17.64
N THR A 110 -9.48 0.17 16.42
CA THR A 110 -10.47 0.42 15.36
C THR A 110 -11.70 -0.46 15.56
N GLU A 111 -12.87 -0.03 15.05
CA GLU A 111 -14.16 -0.70 15.24
C GLU A 111 -14.09 -2.20 14.91
N LYS A 112 -13.46 -2.56 13.79
CA LYS A 112 -13.31 -3.97 13.36
C LYS A 112 -12.52 -4.80 14.36
N VAL A 113 -11.44 -4.24 14.90
CA VAL A 113 -10.59 -4.91 15.89
C VAL A 113 -11.33 -5.05 17.22
N ALA A 114 -11.99 -3.98 17.68
CA ALA A 114 -12.79 -4.00 18.92
C ALA A 114 -13.93 -5.02 18.85
N GLN A 115 -14.64 -5.08 17.71
CA GLN A 115 -15.69 -6.07 17.48
C GLN A 115 -15.16 -7.51 17.52
N LYS A 116 -13.99 -7.73 16.91
CA LYS A 116 -13.37 -9.04 16.83
C LYS A 116 -12.88 -9.54 18.21
N PHE A 117 -12.28 -8.64 19.00
CA PHE A 117 -11.74 -8.98 20.32
C PHE A 117 -12.82 -9.12 21.39
N PHE A 118 -13.84 -8.29 21.35
CA PHE A 118 -14.81 -8.19 22.45
C PHE A 118 -16.25 -8.58 22.08
N GLY A 119 -16.51 -8.92 20.81
CA GLY A 119 -17.79 -9.47 20.38
C GLY A 119 -18.99 -8.57 20.68
N GLY A 120 -18.84 -7.24 20.55
CA GLY A 120 -19.90 -6.26 20.84
C GLY A 120 -20.05 -5.87 22.31
N LYS A 121 -19.20 -6.38 23.21
CA LYS A 121 -19.14 -5.90 24.61
C LYS A 121 -18.34 -4.60 24.62
N GLU A 122 -18.65 -3.70 25.59
CA GLU A 122 -17.94 -2.42 25.76
C GLU A 122 -16.42 -2.64 25.88
N PRO A 123 -15.61 -2.11 24.97
CA PRO A 123 -14.16 -2.31 24.99
C PRO A 123 -13.44 -1.42 25.98
N ARG A 124 -13.98 -0.23 26.29
CA ARG A 124 -13.33 0.77 27.13
C ARG A 124 -13.00 0.24 28.52
N GLY A 125 -11.77 0.47 28.97
CA GLY A 125 -11.27 0.01 30.26
C GLY A 125 -10.87 -1.47 30.29
N ARG A 126 -11.11 -2.25 29.23
CA ARG A 126 -10.57 -3.59 29.12
C ARG A 126 -9.09 -3.55 28.82
N LEU A 127 -8.38 -4.59 29.24
CA LEU A 127 -6.94 -4.67 29.04
C LEU A 127 -6.61 -5.47 27.78
N VAL A 128 -5.60 -5.02 27.08
CA VAL A 128 -4.99 -5.73 25.95
C VAL A 128 -3.48 -5.85 26.18
N ASN A 129 -2.90 -6.90 25.63
CA ASN A 129 -1.47 -7.06 25.51
C ASN A 129 -1.08 -6.70 24.08
N THR A 130 -0.05 -5.90 23.94
CA THR A 130 0.62 -5.66 22.64
C THR A 130 2.00 -6.31 22.72
N GLY A 131 2.68 -6.48 21.59
CA GLY A 131 4.03 -7.05 21.62
C GLY A 131 5.06 -6.24 22.42
N GLU A 132 4.69 -5.06 22.89
CA GLU A 132 5.56 -4.12 23.63
C GLU A 132 5.03 -3.78 25.02
N LEU A 133 3.71 -3.77 25.18
CA LEU A 133 3.05 -3.34 26.43
C LEU A 133 2.01 -4.37 26.86
N ASP A 134 2.12 -4.84 28.10
CA ASP A 134 1.19 -5.78 28.68
C ASP A 134 0.15 -5.09 29.56
N GLY A 135 -1.09 -5.57 29.53
CA GLY A 135 -2.16 -5.07 30.38
C GLY A 135 -2.51 -3.61 30.15
N THR A 136 -2.38 -3.12 28.93
CA THR A 136 -2.68 -1.73 28.59
C THR A 136 -4.18 -1.53 28.42
N PRO A 137 -4.78 -0.51 29.07
CA PRO A 137 -6.22 -0.28 29.00
C PRO A 137 -6.64 0.27 27.62
N VAL A 138 -7.78 -0.21 27.14
CA VAL A 138 -8.45 0.37 25.98
C VAL A 138 -9.11 1.68 26.38
N LEU A 139 -8.65 2.78 25.80
CA LEU A 139 -9.17 4.13 26.02
C LEU A 139 -10.48 4.36 25.26
N ALA A 140 -10.47 4.04 23.98
CA ALA A 140 -11.55 4.36 23.07
C ALA A 140 -11.59 3.39 21.89
N VAL A 141 -12.67 3.46 21.13
CA VAL A 141 -12.79 2.86 19.80
C VAL A 141 -12.85 3.98 18.79
N ALA A 142 -12.00 3.93 17.77
CA ALA A 142 -11.98 4.90 16.67
C ALA A 142 -12.52 4.27 15.37
N PRO A 143 -13.09 5.07 14.46
CA PRO A 143 -13.45 4.59 13.14
C PRO A 143 -12.20 4.08 12.41
N THR A 144 -12.38 3.12 11.51
CA THR A 144 -11.27 2.61 10.69
C THR A 144 -10.91 3.65 9.64
N ILE A 145 -9.69 4.17 9.70
CA ILE A 145 -9.20 5.25 8.83
C ILE A 145 -8.34 4.66 7.72
N ARG A 146 -8.43 5.22 6.52
CA ARG A 146 -7.53 4.91 5.40
C ARG A 146 -6.26 5.75 5.54
N GLU A 147 -5.11 5.10 5.47
CA GLU A 147 -3.82 5.75 5.61
C GLU A 147 -3.27 6.28 4.27
N ASN A 148 -3.79 5.75 3.16
CA ASN A 148 -3.41 6.19 1.82
C ASN A 148 -4.55 5.99 0.81
N ASP A 149 -4.39 6.53 -0.39
CA ASP A 149 -5.43 6.52 -1.44
C ASP A 149 -5.60 5.16 -2.15
N PHE A 150 -4.62 4.28 -2.06
CA PHE A 150 -4.53 3.08 -2.90
C PHE A 150 -4.87 1.79 -2.16
N GLU A 151 -4.90 1.83 -0.83
CA GLU A 151 -5.15 0.66 0.00
C GLU A 151 -6.49 0.78 0.72
N PRO A 152 -7.18 -0.32 0.96
CA PRO A 152 -8.35 -0.32 1.85
C PRO A 152 -7.90 0.02 3.27
N ALA A 153 -8.83 0.49 4.09
CA ALA A 153 -8.56 0.70 5.50
C ALA A 153 -8.10 -0.61 6.16
N THR A 154 -6.85 -0.61 6.63
CA THR A 154 -6.21 -1.75 7.27
C THR A 154 -6.68 -1.85 8.73
N PRO A 155 -6.85 -3.06 9.30
CA PRO A 155 -7.05 -3.22 10.72
C PRO A 155 -5.86 -2.63 11.48
N THR A 156 -6.13 -1.59 12.25
CA THR A 156 -5.12 -0.76 12.92
C THR A 156 -5.49 -0.61 14.39
N PHE A 157 -4.50 -0.46 15.22
CA PHE A 157 -4.66 0.04 16.57
C PHE A 157 -3.65 1.17 16.82
N TYR A 158 -4.00 2.01 17.78
CA TYR A 158 -3.15 3.14 18.15
C TYR A 158 -2.69 2.97 19.60
N ILE A 159 -1.44 3.31 19.86
CA ILE A 159 -0.91 3.49 21.21
C ILE A 159 -0.85 5.01 21.46
N LYS A 160 -1.67 5.49 22.39
CA LYS A 160 -1.51 6.82 22.93
C LYS A 160 -0.42 6.75 24.00
N ALA A 161 0.78 7.20 23.64
CA ALA A 161 1.94 7.17 24.48
C ALA A 161 1.88 8.24 25.58
N SER A 162 2.28 7.86 26.78
CA SER A 162 2.54 8.79 27.89
C SER A 162 3.86 9.53 27.69
N GLY A 163 4.10 10.59 28.47
CA GLY A 163 5.38 11.29 28.46
C GLY A 163 6.57 10.36 28.75
N SER A 164 6.43 9.46 29.72
CA SER A 164 7.47 8.50 30.07
C SER A 164 7.80 7.53 28.92
N THR A 165 6.80 7.10 28.18
CA THR A 165 7.03 6.24 27.00
C THR A 165 7.70 7.02 25.88
N MET A 166 7.34 8.28 25.68
CA MET A 166 8.03 9.15 24.72
C MET A 166 9.50 9.37 25.10
N GLU A 167 9.79 9.53 26.39
CA GLU A 167 11.17 9.60 26.90
C GLU A 167 11.94 8.30 26.62
N GLU A 168 11.35 7.13 26.94
CA GLU A 168 11.96 5.83 26.70
C GLU A 168 12.22 5.57 25.20
N LEU A 169 11.32 5.99 24.32
CA LEU A 169 11.53 5.84 22.87
C LEU A 169 12.80 6.56 22.39
N PHE A 170 13.15 7.72 22.98
CA PHE A 170 14.38 8.44 22.62
C PHE A 170 15.67 7.81 23.16
N GLU A 171 15.58 6.82 24.02
CA GLU A 171 16.75 5.98 24.36
C GLU A 171 17.13 5.06 23.18
N TRP A 172 16.14 4.62 22.41
CA TRP A 172 16.31 3.70 21.30
C TRP A 172 16.35 4.40 19.93
N TYR A 173 15.57 5.46 19.76
CA TYR A 173 15.41 6.19 18.51
C TYR A 173 16.11 7.54 18.55
N ARG A 174 16.61 7.97 17.40
CA ARG A 174 17.16 9.33 17.25
C ARG A 174 16.01 10.34 17.12
N PRO A 175 16.22 11.63 17.49
CA PRO A 175 15.22 12.69 17.26
C PRO A 175 14.77 12.80 15.80
N SER A 176 15.64 12.47 14.85
CA SER A 176 15.33 12.44 13.41
C SER A 176 14.31 11.36 13.00
N SER A 177 14.07 10.37 13.86
CA SER A 177 13.03 9.35 13.63
C SER A 177 11.64 9.79 14.08
N LEU A 178 11.55 10.92 14.79
CA LEU A 178 10.29 11.50 15.23
C LEU A 178 9.56 12.14 14.05
N GLU A 179 8.32 11.77 13.88
CA GLU A 179 7.38 12.44 12.98
C GLU A 179 6.71 13.58 13.75
N TYR A 180 7.08 14.82 13.45
CA TYR A 180 6.60 16.01 14.12
C TYR A 180 5.57 16.70 13.23
N SER A 181 4.30 16.53 13.56
CA SER A 181 3.17 16.95 12.74
C SER A 181 2.50 18.20 13.27
N LEU A 182 2.11 19.11 12.39
CA LEU A 182 1.46 20.36 12.71
C LEU A 182 0.10 20.47 12.02
N ARG A 183 -0.92 20.93 12.74
CA ARG A 183 -2.17 21.41 12.16
C ARG A 183 -2.16 22.93 12.19
N MET A 184 -2.26 23.54 11.01
CA MET A 184 -2.33 24.98 10.87
C MET A 184 -3.79 25.46 10.98
N LYS A 185 -4.02 26.65 11.53
CA LYS A 185 -5.36 27.26 11.62
C LYS A 185 -5.94 27.66 10.26
N ARG A 186 -5.10 27.84 9.26
CA ARG A 186 -5.48 28.13 7.88
C ARG A 186 -4.73 27.24 6.90
N ASP A 187 -5.33 27.01 5.75
CA ASP A 187 -4.62 26.37 4.64
C ASP A 187 -3.47 27.25 4.17
N MET A 188 -2.30 26.63 3.99
CA MET A 188 -1.08 27.26 3.49
C MET A 188 -0.51 26.45 2.35
N THR A 189 0.05 27.13 1.37
CA THR A 189 0.87 26.51 0.32
C THR A 189 2.23 26.12 0.88
N GLN A 190 2.97 25.25 0.19
CA GLN A 190 4.31 24.84 0.60
C GLN A 190 5.22 26.06 0.78
N THR A 191 5.20 27.01 -0.15
CA THR A 191 6.00 28.24 -0.10
C THR A 191 5.63 29.09 1.13
N GLU A 192 4.33 29.25 1.41
CA GLU A 192 3.88 30.01 2.60
C GLU A 192 4.32 29.35 3.91
N MET A 193 4.33 28.01 3.96
CA MET A 193 4.81 27.28 5.13
C MET A 193 6.32 27.44 5.32
N GLU A 194 7.09 27.40 4.24
CA GLU A 194 8.55 27.63 4.28
C GLU A 194 8.88 29.07 4.71
N GLU A 195 8.17 30.06 4.19
CA GLU A 195 8.31 31.45 4.58
C GLU A 195 7.93 31.67 6.06
N TRP A 196 6.82 31.05 6.49
CA TRP A 196 6.40 31.07 7.89
C TRP A 196 7.45 30.44 8.80
N LEU A 197 7.96 29.24 8.43
CA LEU A 197 9.00 28.56 9.19
C LEU A 197 10.25 29.44 9.29
N ALA A 198 10.72 30.00 8.19
CA ALA A 198 11.88 30.89 8.15
C ALA A 198 11.70 32.13 9.05
N SER A 199 10.47 32.64 9.16
CA SER A 199 10.16 33.81 10.02
C SER A 199 10.31 33.55 11.52
N LEU A 200 10.29 32.26 11.93
CA LEU A 200 10.37 31.88 13.34
C LEU A 200 11.80 31.92 13.88
N GLY A 201 12.82 31.78 13.02
CA GLY A 201 14.23 31.89 13.37
C GLY A 201 14.63 31.02 14.57
N GLU A 202 15.24 31.60 15.58
CA GLU A 202 15.72 30.88 16.78
C GLU A 202 14.62 30.18 17.59
N ARG A 203 13.33 30.51 17.36
CA ARG A 203 12.22 29.84 18.05
C ARG A 203 12.11 28.35 17.64
N LEU A 204 12.69 27.98 16.51
CA LEU A 204 12.74 26.63 15.99
C LEU A 204 13.83 25.76 16.63
N THR A 205 14.61 26.30 17.54
CA THR A 205 15.73 25.60 18.18
C THR A 205 15.50 25.45 19.67
N SER A 206 15.69 24.25 20.19
CA SER A 206 15.72 23.96 21.62
C SER A 206 16.91 23.02 21.91
N GLY A 207 17.97 23.62 22.52
CA GLY A 207 19.23 22.90 22.70
C GLY A 207 19.87 22.51 21.37
N ASN A 208 20.12 21.22 21.17
CA ASN A 208 20.65 20.67 19.92
C ASN A 208 19.55 20.16 18.96
N ILE A 209 18.28 20.36 19.26
CA ILE A 209 17.15 20.00 18.40
C ILE A 209 16.68 21.27 17.68
N TYR A 210 16.53 21.19 16.37
CA TYR A 210 16.00 22.27 15.57
C TYR A 210 15.11 21.75 14.43
N VAL A 211 14.14 22.55 14.04
CA VAL A 211 13.29 22.30 12.89
C VAL A 211 13.85 23.06 11.69
N ASN A 212 14.28 22.35 10.65
CA ASN A 212 14.94 22.96 9.49
C ASN A 212 14.07 22.95 8.23
N ALA A 213 13.02 22.15 8.18
CA ALA A 213 12.16 22.04 7.02
C ALA A 213 10.74 21.68 7.42
N VAL A 214 9.80 22.01 6.56
CA VAL A 214 8.40 21.62 6.66
C VAL A 214 7.93 21.12 5.31
N THR A 215 7.18 20.01 5.31
CA THR A 215 6.57 19.46 4.09
C THR A 215 5.06 19.41 4.28
N GLY A 216 4.34 19.97 3.33
CA GLY A 216 2.88 19.95 3.35
C GLY A 216 2.33 18.55 3.07
N PHE A 217 1.20 18.24 3.68
CA PHE A 217 0.52 16.96 3.47
C PHE A 217 0.11 16.74 2.01
N LYS A 218 -0.17 17.81 1.26
CA LYS A 218 -0.50 17.74 -0.17
C LYS A 218 0.70 17.27 -0.99
N GLU A 219 1.89 17.74 -0.65
CA GLU A 219 3.15 17.34 -1.28
C GLU A 219 3.49 15.89 -0.93
N MET A 220 3.44 15.52 0.34
CA MET A 220 3.66 14.13 0.77
C MET A 220 2.71 13.15 0.05
N ARG A 221 1.44 13.55 -0.07
CA ARG A 221 0.45 12.77 -0.83
C ARG A 221 0.79 12.68 -2.32
N ALA A 222 1.20 13.80 -2.93
CA ALA A 222 1.59 13.84 -4.34
C ALA A 222 2.81 12.94 -4.60
N ASP A 223 3.85 13.02 -3.79
CA ASP A 223 5.04 12.18 -3.87
C ASP A 223 4.70 10.69 -3.72
N ARG A 224 3.79 10.36 -2.80
CA ARG A 224 3.32 8.98 -2.63
C ARG A 224 2.53 8.49 -3.83
N ILE A 225 1.71 9.34 -4.43
CA ILE A 225 0.96 9.04 -5.66
C ILE A 225 1.93 8.80 -6.81
N ASP A 226 2.91 9.67 -7.00
CA ASP A 226 3.90 9.56 -8.08
C ASP A 226 4.75 8.29 -7.93
N TYR A 227 5.14 7.93 -6.71
CA TYR A 227 5.82 6.68 -6.44
C TYR A 227 4.99 5.46 -6.88
N VAL A 228 3.71 5.40 -6.49
CA VAL A 228 2.81 4.30 -6.86
C VAL A 228 2.56 4.27 -8.37
N ILE A 229 2.38 5.43 -9.01
CA ILE A 229 2.21 5.52 -10.48
C ILE A 229 3.45 5.01 -11.19
N THR A 230 4.64 5.35 -10.73
CA THR A 230 5.92 4.90 -11.30
C THR A 230 6.06 3.38 -11.22
N ASP A 231 5.74 2.78 -10.08
CA ASP A 231 5.71 1.32 -9.92
C ASP A 231 4.74 0.66 -10.91
N TRP A 232 3.54 1.22 -11.06
CA TRP A 232 2.55 0.75 -12.03
C TRP A 232 3.05 0.85 -13.48
N GLN A 233 3.73 1.93 -13.83
CA GLN A 233 4.31 2.11 -15.16
C GLN A 233 5.39 1.07 -15.45
N MET A 234 6.23 0.75 -14.48
CA MET A 234 7.23 -0.33 -14.60
C MET A 234 6.57 -1.68 -14.85
N VAL A 235 5.53 -2.02 -14.09
CA VAL A 235 4.78 -3.27 -14.29
C VAL A 235 4.12 -3.31 -15.67
N GLN A 236 3.50 -2.21 -16.12
CA GLN A 236 2.91 -2.10 -17.45
C GLN A 236 3.94 -2.29 -18.57
N LEU A 237 5.14 -1.75 -18.41
CA LEU A 237 6.23 -1.92 -19.39
C LEU A 237 6.66 -3.39 -19.49
N ILE A 238 6.80 -4.08 -18.35
CA ILE A 238 7.12 -5.51 -18.32
C ILE A 238 6.01 -6.33 -18.98
N VAL A 239 4.76 -6.05 -18.66
CA VAL A 239 3.60 -6.74 -19.26
C VAL A 239 3.55 -6.50 -20.77
N ALA A 240 3.76 -5.27 -21.23
CA ALA A 240 3.79 -4.93 -22.65
C ALA A 240 4.92 -5.69 -23.37
N PHE A 241 6.11 -5.77 -22.79
CA PHE A 241 7.23 -6.56 -23.33
C PHE A 241 6.89 -8.04 -23.42
N LEU A 242 6.29 -8.62 -22.38
CA LEU A 242 5.87 -10.02 -22.38
C LEU A 242 4.78 -10.28 -23.46
N LEU A 243 3.81 -9.39 -23.58
CA LEU A 243 2.78 -9.47 -24.62
C LEU A 243 3.38 -9.42 -26.03
N LEU A 244 4.36 -8.54 -26.27
CA LEU A 244 5.07 -8.51 -27.56
C LEU A 244 5.80 -9.83 -27.84
N ASN A 245 6.46 -10.41 -26.84
CA ASN A 245 7.11 -11.73 -27.00
C ASN A 245 6.10 -12.82 -27.36
N VAL A 246 4.96 -12.86 -26.66
CA VAL A 246 3.87 -13.80 -26.97
C VAL A 246 3.35 -13.59 -28.40
N PHE A 247 3.13 -12.34 -28.81
CA PHE A 247 2.66 -12.01 -30.16
C PHE A 247 3.62 -12.49 -31.25
N PHE A 248 4.91 -12.22 -31.10
CA PHE A 248 5.93 -12.69 -32.06
C PHE A 248 6.03 -14.23 -32.05
N GLY A 249 5.98 -14.86 -30.88
CA GLY A 249 5.98 -16.33 -30.77
C GLY A 249 4.80 -16.96 -31.45
N VAL A 250 3.60 -16.46 -31.26
CA VAL A 250 2.38 -16.91 -31.93
C VAL A 250 2.48 -16.70 -33.45
N THR A 251 2.86 -15.47 -33.86
CA THR A 251 2.99 -15.16 -35.30
C THR A 251 4.02 -16.05 -35.96
N GLY A 252 5.19 -16.27 -35.38
CA GLY A 252 6.24 -17.16 -35.91
C GLY A 252 5.80 -18.61 -35.98
N THR A 253 5.15 -19.13 -34.95
CA THR A 253 4.64 -20.51 -34.93
C THR A 253 3.58 -20.72 -36.00
N PHE A 254 2.62 -19.80 -36.13
CA PHE A 254 1.61 -19.90 -37.17
C PHE A 254 2.17 -19.67 -38.57
N TRP A 255 3.19 -18.82 -38.71
CA TRP A 255 3.91 -18.67 -40.00
C TRP A 255 4.51 -20.01 -40.44
N MET A 256 5.28 -20.69 -39.59
CA MET A 256 5.86 -21.99 -39.89
C MET A 256 4.81 -23.09 -40.19
N ARG A 257 3.76 -23.15 -39.38
CA ARG A 257 2.64 -24.10 -39.61
C ARG A 257 1.95 -23.86 -40.94
N THR A 258 1.74 -22.61 -41.27
CA THR A 258 1.04 -22.20 -42.49
C THR A 258 1.90 -22.54 -43.71
N GLN A 259 3.22 -22.37 -43.64
CA GLN A 259 4.13 -22.81 -44.70
C GLN A 259 4.12 -24.36 -44.86
N ALA A 260 4.20 -25.11 -43.76
CA ALA A 260 4.20 -26.55 -43.80
C ALA A 260 2.89 -27.17 -44.37
N ARG A 261 1.75 -26.44 -44.24
CA ARG A 261 0.43 -26.88 -44.75
C ARG A 261 -0.03 -26.13 -45.99
N ARG A 262 0.92 -25.55 -46.76
CA ARG A 262 0.62 -24.72 -47.92
C ARG A 262 -0.13 -25.52 -49.02
N SER A 263 0.33 -26.73 -49.34
CA SER A 263 -0.31 -27.60 -50.32
C SER A 263 -1.73 -28.04 -49.91
N GLU A 264 -1.92 -28.38 -48.62
CA GLU A 264 -3.25 -28.75 -48.08
C GLU A 264 -4.23 -27.55 -48.16
N THR A 265 -3.76 -26.35 -47.85
CA THR A 265 -4.58 -25.14 -47.92
C THR A 265 -4.91 -24.79 -49.39
N GLY A 266 -3.95 -24.94 -50.29
CA GLY A 266 -4.13 -24.78 -51.72
C GLY A 266 -5.17 -25.75 -52.28
N LEU A 267 -5.09 -27.00 -51.89
CA LEU A 267 -6.07 -28.05 -52.32
C LEU A 267 -7.48 -27.71 -51.82
N ARG A 268 -7.63 -27.28 -50.56
CA ARG A 268 -8.95 -26.87 -50.03
C ARG A 268 -9.52 -25.65 -50.76
N MET A 269 -8.70 -24.69 -51.16
CA MET A 269 -9.14 -23.57 -52.00
C MET A 269 -9.51 -24.02 -53.43
N ALA A 270 -8.78 -24.95 -54.01
CA ALA A 270 -9.09 -25.50 -55.32
C ALA A 270 -10.42 -26.25 -55.33
N VAL A 271 -10.80 -26.92 -54.25
CA VAL A 271 -12.10 -27.62 -54.05
C VAL A 271 -13.22 -26.68 -53.64
N GLY A 272 -12.97 -25.34 -53.57
CA GLY A 272 -14.01 -24.33 -53.38
C GLY A 272 -14.10 -23.71 -51.97
N ALA A 273 -13.12 -23.93 -51.12
CA ALA A 273 -13.10 -23.24 -49.82
C ALA A 273 -12.82 -21.74 -50.01
N SER A 274 -13.67 -20.87 -49.44
CA SER A 274 -13.45 -19.45 -49.48
C SER A 274 -12.27 -19.05 -48.59
N LYS A 275 -11.57 -17.98 -48.96
CA LYS A 275 -10.45 -17.39 -48.18
C LYS A 275 -10.83 -17.11 -46.71
N GLY A 276 -12.04 -16.60 -46.48
CA GLY A 276 -12.57 -16.37 -45.14
C GLY A 276 -12.74 -17.65 -44.30
N ARG A 277 -13.13 -18.76 -44.91
CA ARG A 277 -13.26 -20.06 -44.24
C ARG A 277 -11.89 -20.60 -43.79
N VAL A 278 -10.85 -20.39 -44.59
CA VAL A 278 -9.47 -20.79 -44.23
C VAL A 278 -8.97 -19.96 -43.02
N VAL A 279 -9.18 -18.64 -43.05
CA VAL A 279 -8.80 -17.77 -41.91
C VAL A 279 -9.57 -18.14 -40.64
N PHE A 280 -10.88 -18.37 -40.77
CA PHE A 280 -11.70 -18.79 -39.63
C PHE A 280 -11.19 -20.11 -39.03
N TRP A 281 -10.80 -21.05 -39.83
CA TRP A 281 -10.29 -22.34 -39.36
C TRP A 281 -8.95 -22.21 -38.64
N LEU A 282 -8.00 -21.40 -39.17
CA LEU A 282 -6.73 -21.09 -38.50
C LEU A 282 -6.94 -20.40 -37.16
N ASN A 283 -7.85 -19.42 -37.10
CA ASN A 283 -8.18 -18.75 -35.82
C ASN A 283 -8.82 -19.72 -34.81
N THR A 284 -9.71 -20.62 -35.29
CA THR A 284 -10.31 -21.63 -34.43
C THR A 284 -9.25 -22.55 -33.82
N GLU A 285 -8.29 -22.99 -34.64
CA GLU A 285 -7.15 -23.81 -34.16
C GLU A 285 -6.35 -23.05 -33.10
N GLY A 286 -6.02 -21.77 -33.32
CA GLY A 286 -5.31 -20.94 -32.34
C GLY A 286 -6.08 -20.74 -31.04
N LEU A 287 -7.37 -20.47 -31.13
CA LEU A 287 -8.21 -20.27 -29.95
C LEU A 287 -8.44 -21.59 -29.17
N LEU A 288 -8.51 -22.73 -29.85
CA LEU A 288 -8.59 -24.04 -29.19
C LEU A 288 -7.31 -24.34 -28.39
N ILE A 289 -6.14 -24.01 -28.95
CA ILE A 289 -4.86 -24.14 -28.22
C ILE A 289 -4.85 -23.25 -26.99
N LEU A 290 -5.35 -22.00 -27.10
CA LEU A 290 -5.48 -21.10 -25.95
C LEU A 290 -6.38 -21.71 -24.87
N LEU A 291 -7.56 -22.20 -25.24
CA LEU A 291 -8.50 -22.84 -24.30
C LEU A 291 -7.88 -24.06 -23.61
N LEU A 292 -7.12 -24.88 -24.34
CA LEU A 292 -6.41 -26.01 -23.73
C LEU A 292 -5.33 -25.57 -22.75
N ALA A 293 -4.61 -24.50 -23.07
CA ALA A 293 -3.58 -23.92 -22.20
C ALA A 293 -4.15 -23.28 -20.93
N LEU A 294 -5.42 -22.86 -20.93
CA LEU A 294 -6.07 -22.28 -19.75
C LEU A 294 -6.23 -23.29 -18.60
N ILE A 295 -6.38 -24.58 -18.89
CA ILE A 295 -6.61 -25.60 -17.86
C ILE A 295 -5.49 -25.61 -16.81
N PRO A 296 -4.20 -25.79 -17.18
CA PRO A 296 -3.12 -25.76 -16.21
C PRO A 296 -2.94 -24.36 -15.57
N ILE A 297 -3.19 -23.27 -16.32
CA ILE A 297 -3.06 -21.90 -15.78
C ILE A 297 -4.08 -21.66 -14.66
N ILE A 298 -5.35 -22.05 -14.84
CA ILE A 298 -6.39 -21.91 -13.82
C ILE A 298 -6.00 -22.69 -12.55
N ILE A 299 -5.47 -23.91 -12.71
CA ILE A 299 -5.02 -24.72 -11.57
C ILE A 299 -3.88 -24.02 -10.83
N ILE A 300 -2.88 -23.49 -11.53
CA ILE A 300 -1.73 -22.80 -10.94
C ILE A 300 -2.18 -21.52 -10.20
N VAL A 301 -2.99 -20.67 -10.83
CA VAL A 301 -3.48 -19.42 -10.26
C VAL A 301 -4.35 -19.67 -9.02
N PHE A 302 -5.21 -20.70 -9.09
CA PHE A 302 -6.03 -21.11 -7.95
C PHE A 302 -5.17 -21.56 -6.76
N ASN A 303 -4.12 -22.38 -7.01
CA ASN A 303 -3.21 -22.79 -5.97
C ASN A 303 -2.43 -21.62 -5.37
N PHE A 304 -1.93 -20.70 -6.19
CA PHE A 304 -1.22 -19.50 -5.70
C PHE A 304 -2.13 -18.61 -4.83
N HIS A 305 -3.40 -18.48 -5.20
CA HIS A 305 -4.37 -17.78 -4.39
C HIS A 305 -4.64 -18.49 -3.05
N HIS A 306 -4.79 -19.81 -3.08
CA HIS A 306 -5.05 -20.60 -1.86
C HIS A 306 -3.85 -20.62 -0.91
N MET A 307 -2.63 -20.54 -1.43
CA MET A 307 -1.38 -20.45 -0.65
C MET A 307 -1.05 -19.03 -0.18
N ASP A 308 -1.92 -18.06 -0.44
CA ASP A 308 -1.74 -16.63 -0.15
C ASP A 308 -0.45 -16.02 -0.74
N LEU A 309 0.06 -16.63 -1.82
CA LEU A 309 1.24 -16.15 -2.53
C LEU A 309 0.97 -14.92 -3.40
N LEU A 310 -0.31 -14.66 -3.69
CA LEU A 310 -0.76 -13.46 -4.38
C LEU A 310 -1.21 -12.44 -3.33
N SER A 311 -0.26 -11.77 -2.71
CA SER A 311 -0.57 -10.67 -1.81
C SER A 311 -1.18 -9.53 -2.61
N THR A 312 -2.47 -9.32 -2.47
CA THR A 312 -3.16 -8.19 -3.11
C THR A 312 -3.62 -7.22 -2.05
N LYS A 313 -3.24 -5.96 -2.24
CA LYS A 313 -3.66 -4.85 -1.38
C LYS A 313 -5.18 -4.65 -1.34
N VAL A 314 -5.89 -5.18 -2.33
CA VAL A 314 -7.36 -5.13 -2.41
C VAL A 314 -7.90 -6.56 -2.44
N PRO A 315 -8.84 -6.94 -1.56
CA PRO A 315 -9.38 -8.30 -1.51
C PRO A 315 -10.04 -8.70 -2.84
N TYR A 316 -9.77 -9.91 -3.28
CA TYR A 316 -10.39 -10.48 -4.47
C TYR A 316 -11.83 -10.87 -4.18
N THR A 317 -12.75 -10.24 -4.88
CA THR A 317 -14.14 -10.68 -4.95
C THR A 317 -14.35 -11.58 -6.18
N ALA A 318 -15.36 -12.44 -6.16
CA ALA A 318 -15.69 -13.29 -7.31
C ALA A 318 -15.94 -12.47 -8.59
N GLY A 319 -16.58 -11.30 -8.47
CA GLY A 319 -16.79 -10.40 -9.60
C GLY A 319 -15.48 -9.87 -10.19
N ARG A 320 -14.52 -9.50 -9.36
CA ARG A 320 -13.22 -9.02 -9.80
C ARG A 320 -12.43 -10.13 -10.51
N TRP A 321 -12.43 -11.35 -9.96
CA TRP A 321 -11.84 -12.52 -10.62
C TRP A 321 -12.37 -12.73 -12.03
N ILE A 322 -13.69 -12.67 -12.21
CA ILE A 322 -14.32 -12.85 -13.53
C ILE A 322 -13.90 -11.75 -14.49
N VAL A 323 -13.85 -10.50 -14.06
CA VAL A 323 -13.47 -9.37 -14.90
C VAL A 323 -11.99 -9.45 -15.29
N ASP A 324 -11.09 -9.68 -14.36
CA ASP A 324 -9.65 -9.78 -14.61
C ASP A 324 -9.33 -10.96 -15.56
N PHE A 325 -10.00 -12.10 -15.36
CA PHE A 325 -9.86 -13.25 -16.22
C PHE A 325 -10.41 -12.99 -17.63
N ALA A 326 -11.56 -12.34 -17.75
CA ALA A 326 -12.16 -12.01 -19.04
C ALA A 326 -11.29 -11.01 -19.84
N ILE A 327 -10.71 -10.00 -19.18
CA ILE A 327 -9.79 -9.03 -19.81
C ILE A 327 -8.54 -9.75 -20.30
N SER A 328 -7.92 -10.59 -19.46
CA SER A 328 -6.71 -11.34 -19.81
C SER A 328 -6.95 -12.29 -20.98
N LEU A 329 -8.04 -13.07 -20.92
CA LEU A 329 -8.42 -13.99 -21.98
C LEU A 329 -8.73 -13.25 -23.28
N GLY A 330 -9.48 -12.16 -23.22
CA GLY A 330 -9.81 -11.32 -24.36
C GLY A 330 -8.56 -10.73 -25.02
N THR A 331 -7.60 -10.26 -24.23
CA THR A 331 -6.33 -9.72 -24.74
C THR A 331 -5.52 -10.81 -25.46
N LEU A 332 -5.36 -11.99 -24.86
CA LEU A 332 -4.65 -13.11 -25.48
C LEU A 332 -5.35 -13.61 -26.75
N ALA A 333 -6.68 -13.73 -26.73
CA ALA A 333 -7.46 -14.12 -27.90
C ALA A 333 -7.29 -13.11 -29.05
N MET A 334 -7.35 -11.82 -28.75
CA MET A 334 -7.11 -10.75 -29.73
C MET A 334 -5.70 -10.84 -30.32
N MET A 335 -4.68 -11.08 -29.51
CA MET A 335 -3.29 -11.24 -29.96
C MET A 335 -3.12 -12.45 -30.87
N ILE A 336 -3.78 -13.57 -30.57
CA ILE A 336 -3.76 -14.75 -31.43
C ILE A 336 -4.39 -14.43 -32.77
N VAL A 337 -5.56 -13.81 -32.80
CA VAL A 337 -6.26 -13.43 -34.03
C VAL A 337 -5.41 -12.49 -34.89
N LEU A 338 -4.78 -11.47 -34.25
CA LEU A 338 -3.89 -10.54 -34.95
C LEU A 338 -2.60 -11.23 -35.45
N GLY A 339 -2.00 -12.10 -34.63
CA GLY A 339 -0.80 -12.86 -34.99
C GLY A 339 -1.02 -13.83 -36.15
N ILE A 340 -2.19 -14.44 -36.23
CA ILE A 340 -2.58 -15.33 -37.34
C ILE A 340 -2.93 -14.51 -38.60
N ALA A 341 -3.46 -13.32 -38.46
CA ALA A 341 -3.89 -12.50 -39.60
C ALA A 341 -2.75 -12.19 -40.59
N VAL A 342 -1.50 -12.06 -40.11
CA VAL A 342 -0.33 -11.79 -40.97
C VAL A 342 -0.02 -13.00 -41.90
N PRO A 343 0.26 -14.20 -41.36
CA PRO A 343 0.54 -15.37 -42.20
C PRO A 343 -0.67 -15.78 -43.08
N ALA A 344 -1.90 -15.65 -42.54
CA ALA A 344 -3.10 -15.96 -43.28
C ALA A 344 -3.29 -15.05 -44.52
N ARG A 345 -3.05 -13.73 -44.37
CA ARG A 345 -3.12 -12.79 -45.51
C ARG A 345 -2.09 -13.10 -46.58
N TRP A 346 -0.93 -13.56 -46.16
CA TRP A 346 0.17 -13.88 -47.11
C TRP A 346 -0.20 -15.07 -47.98
N ILE A 347 -0.68 -16.17 -47.40
CA ILE A 347 -1.12 -17.34 -48.17
C ILE A 347 -2.30 -17.06 -49.10
N MET A 348 -3.24 -16.22 -48.64
CA MET A 348 -4.40 -15.86 -49.47
C MET A 348 -4.05 -14.99 -50.69
N LYS A 349 -2.86 -14.41 -50.81
CA LYS A 349 -2.39 -13.69 -51.97
C LYS A 349 -1.84 -14.62 -53.07
N GLU A 350 -1.45 -15.84 -52.71
CA GLU A 350 -0.93 -16.80 -53.69
C GLU A 350 -2.06 -17.43 -54.51
N GLN A 351 -1.76 -17.72 -55.79
CA GLN A 351 -2.71 -18.43 -56.64
C GLN A 351 -2.71 -19.90 -56.29
N PRO A 352 -3.88 -20.59 -56.26
CA PRO A 352 -3.97 -22.02 -55.94
C PRO A 352 -3.09 -22.92 -56.80
N ALA A 353 -2.81 -22.53 -58.05
CA ALA A 353 -1.94 -23.25 -58.97
C ALA A 353 -0.46 -23.21 -58.59
N GLU A 354 0.02 -22.07 -58.00
CA GLU A 354 1.39 -21.94 -57.51
C GLU A 354 1.63 -22.73 -56.22
N ALA A 355 0.59 -22.82 -55.36
CA ALA A 355 0.66 -23.56 -54.09
C ALA A 355 0.81 -25.10 -54.33
N LEU A 356 0.37 -25.62 -55.46
CA LEU A 356 0.47 -27.06 -55.83
C LEU A 356 1.76 -27.40 -56.60
N HIS A 357 2.50 -26.43 -57.11
CA HIS A 357 3.71 -26.63 -57.89
C HIS A 357 5.02 -26.66 -57.10
N HIS A 358 4.96 -26.45 -55.80
CA HIS A 358 6.11 -26.47 -54.89
C HIS A 358 6.19 -27.85 -54.15
N GLU A 359 6.44 -28.92 -54.89
CA GLU A 359 7.08 -30.16 -54.40
C GLU A 359 8.55 -30.19 -54.81
#